data_ac564e191e58421078031539bbe9340b
#
_entry.id   ac564e191e58421078031539bbe9340b
#
_cell.length_a   1.000
_cell.length_b   1.000
_cell.length_c   1.000
_cell.angle_alpha   90.00
_cell.angle_beta   90.00
_cell.angle_gamma   90.00
#
_symmetry.space_group_name_H-M   'P 1'
#
loop_
_entity.id
_entity.type
_entity.pdbx_description
1 polymer ?
#
loop_
_entity_poly.entity_id
_entity_poly.type
_entity_poly.pdbx_seq_one_letter_code
_entity_poly.pdbx_strand_id
1 'polypeptide(L)'
;MAVPFGTATHTTRCSNATGFFVGKMTANTRANTHMKRAKMNAALLGGTPDDVEQAFYEALHNADLDKLMACWAEEDDIVCVHPGGGRMIGAGAIRATFESMFNNGSVQAYPERVYKIESLASSVHHLVERVEVITPQGAKQAYVIATNVYHKTAQGWRMVAHHTSPGTANDTADTGAKPTVLH
;
A
#
# COMPACT_ATOMS: atom_id res chain seq x y z
N MET A 1 69.37 -4.29 -28.92
CA MET A 1 69.98 -5.60 -28.58
C MET A 1 68.81 -6.50 -28.20
N ALA A 2 68.41 -7.30 -29.14
CA ALA A 2 68.67 -8.71 -29.29
C ALA A 2 67.60 -9.57 -28.48
N VAL A 3 66.75 -10.11 -29.21
CA VAL A 3 65.88 -11.36 -28.99
C VAL A 3 66.82 -12.54 -28.74
N PRO A 4 66.46 -13.73 -28.27
CA PRO A 4 65.43 -14.56 -28.90
C PRO A 4 64.67 -15.61 -28.01
N PHE A 5 63.54 -16.07 -28.53
CA PHE A 5 63.13 -17.43 -28.84
C PHE A 5 63.19 -18.56 -27.77
N GLY A 6 62.10 -19.29 -27.69
CA GLY A 6 62.03 -20.65 -27.15
C GLY A 6 60.64 -21.24 -27.18
N THR A 7 60.37 -21.98 -28.19
CA THR A 7 59.25 -22.88 -28.55
C THR A 7 59.10 -24.08 -27.60
N ALA A 8 57.91 -24.60 -27.41
CA ALA A 8 57.36 -25.87 -27.92
C ALA A 8 56.35 -26.56 -26.97
N THR A 9 55.19 -26.72 -27.46
CA THR A 9 54.30 -27.93 -27.54
C THR A 9 54.34 -28.98 -26.42
N HIS A 10 53.20 -29.29 -25.86
CA HIS A 10 52.55 -30.58 -26.07
C HIS A 10 51.10 -30.68 -25.56
N THR A 11 50.31 -31.25 -26.39
CA THR A 11 48.94 -31.71 -26.31
C THR A 11 48.72 -32.67 -25.16
N THR A 12 47.59 -32.58 -24.43
CA THR A 12 46.79 -33.74 -24.09
C THR A 12 45.33 -33.35 -23.79
N ARG A 13 44.48 -33.95 -24.49
CA ARG A 13 43.00 -33.98 -24.46
C ARG A 13 42.57 -34.77 -23.26
N CYS A 14 41.58 -34.26 -22.47
CA CYS A 14 40.60 -35.12 -21.86
C CYS A 14 39.31 -34.33 -21.61
N SER A 15 38.27 -34.87 -22.21
CA SER A 15 36.85 -34.47 -22.07
C SER A 15 36.38 -34.74 -20.65
N ASN A 16 35.57 -33.82 -20.11
CA ASN A 16 34.38 -34.23 -19.40
C ASN A 16 33.40 -33.06 -19.36
N ALA A 17 32.28 -33.29 -20.03
CA ALA A 17 31.11 -32.45 -20.03
C ALA A 17 30.35 -32.65 -18.70
N THR A 18 30.19 -31.59 -17.96
CA THR A 18 29.05 -31.44 -17.05
C THR A 18 28.51 -30.04 -17.25
N GLY A 19 27.50 -29.97 -18.10
CA GLY A 19 26.74 -28.78 -18.35
C GLY A 19 25.99 -28.34 -17.09
N PHE A 20 26.44 -27.29 -16.46
CA PHE A 20 25.67 -26.59 -15.46
C PHE A 20 24.71 -25.67 -16.22
N PHE A 21 23.49 -26.15 -16.40
CA PHE A 21 22.38 -25.38 -16.96
C PHE A 21 21.96 -24.37 -15.90
N VAL A 22 22.59 -23.22 -15.86
CA VAL A 22 22.09 -22.05 -15.14
C VAL A 22 20.93 -21.52 -15.95
N GLY A 23 19.73 -22.02 -15.64
CA GLY A 23 18.51 -21.50 -16.21
C GLY A 23 18.39 -20.03 -15.88
N LYS A 24 18.45 -19.16 -16.88
CA LYS A 24 18.01 -17.78 -16.82
C LYS A 24 16.54 -17.81 -16.40
N MET A 25 16.23 -17.64 -15.11
CA MET A 25 14.89 -17.28 -14.66
C MET A 25 14.60 -15.90 -15.21
N THR A 26 13.82 -15.88 -16.28
CA THR A 26 13.45 -14.68 -17.01
C THR A 26 12.61 -13.77 -16.10
N ALA A 27 12.79 -12.46 -16.23
CA ALA A 27 12.05 -11.41 -15.53
C ALA A 27 10.51 -11.60 -15.57
N ASN A 28 10.02 -12.33 -16.57
CA ASN A 28 8.62 -12.65 -16.76
C ASN A 28 8.03 -13.59 -15.68
N THR A 29 8.84 -14.44 -15.05
CA THR A 29 8.35 -15.35 -13.99
C THR A 29 8.12 -14.58 -12.67
N ARG A 30 8.94 -13.58 -12.37
CA ARG A 30 8.76 -12.72 -11.19
C ARG A 30 7.52 -11.84 -11.32
N ALA A 31 7.31 -11.20 -12.48
CA ALA A 31 6.14 -10.39 -12.75
C ALA A 31 4.84 -11.20 -12.65
N ASN A 32 4.84 -12.42 -13.16
CA ASN A 32 3.67 -13.32 -13.13
C ASN A 32 3.35 -13.84 -11.70
N THR A 33 4.37 -14.02 -10.86
CA THR A 33 4.19 -14.43 -9.45
C THR A 33 3.67 -13.26 -8.61
N HIS A 34 4.15 -12.04 -8.83
CA HIS A 34 3.65 -10.83 -8.18
C HIS A 34 2.20 -10.55 -8.56
N MET A 35 1.87 -10.66 -9.85
CA MET A 35 0.50 -10.46 -10.34
C MET A 35 -0.49 -11.50 -9.81
N LYS A 36 -0.08 -12.77 -9.67
CA LYS A 36 -0.90 -13.81 -9.03
C LYS A 36 -1.10 -13.57 -7.54
N ARG A 37 -0.07 -13.09 -6.84
CA ARG A 37 -0.13 -12.76 -5.40
C ARG A 37 -1.01 -11.54 -5.15
N ALA A 38 -0.92 -10.49 -5.98
CA ALA A 38 -1.78 -9.32 -5.92
C ALA A 38 -3.25 -9.67 -6.18
N LYS A 39 -3.54 -10.50 -7.20
CA LYS A 39 -4.90 -10.98 -7.49
C LYS A 39 -5.47 -11.87 -6.38
N MET A 40 -4.64 -12.69 -5.73
CA MET A 40 -5.06 -13.53 -4.60
C MET A 40 -5.33 -12.69 -3.35
N ASN A 41 -4.52 -11.67 -3.07
CA ASN A 41 -4.77 -10.72 -1.99
C ASN A 41 -6.02 -9.88 -2.27
N ALA A 42 -6.24 -9.45 -3.50
CA ALA A 42 -7.45 -8.75 -3.91
C ALA A 42 -8.73 -9.59 -3.73
N ALA A 43 -8.66 -10.90 -3.96
CA ALA A 43 -9.79 -11.82 -3.71
C ALA A 43 -10.07 -12.01 -2.21
N LEU A 44 -9.04 -11.96 -1.35
CA LEU A 44 -9.17 -12.04 0.10
C LEU A 44 -9.72 -10.73 0.72
N LEU A 45 -9.45 -9.58 0.10
CA LEU A 45 -9.93 -8.26 0.53
C LEU A 45 -11.37 -7.94 0.12
N GLY A 46 -12.01 -8.78 -0.67
CA GLY A 46 -13.34 -8.50 -1.24
C GLY A 46 -14.54 -8.67 -0.30
N GLY A 47 -14.33 -8.99 0.98
CA GLY A 47 -15.39 -9.36 1.91
C GLY A 47 -16.30 -8.21 2.32
N THR A 48 -15.75 -7.22 3.03
CA THR A 48 -16.48 -6.07 3.58
C THR A 48 -15.64 -4.79 3.47
N PRO A 49 -16.24 -3.59 3.60
CA PRO A 49 -15.47 -2.35 3.72
C PRO A 49 -14.48 -2.37 4.90
N ASP A 50 -14.84 -3.02 6.01
CA ASP A 50 -13.99 -3.16 7.18
C ASP A 50 -12.73 -3.98 6.91
N ASP A 51 -12.86 -5.06 6.13
CA ASP A 51 -11.70 -5.87 5.74
C ASP A 51 -10.73 -5.07 4.89
N VAL A 52 -11.25 -4.21 3.98
CA VAL A 52 -10.43 -3.31 3.16
C VAL A 52 -9.76 -2.25 4.01
N GLU A 53 -10.50 -1.64 4.96
CA GLU A 53 -9.95 -0.64 5.88
C GLU A 53 -8.82 -1.24 6.74
N GLN A 54 -9.05 -2.39 7.34
CA GLN A 54 -8.03 -3.08 8.12
C GLN A 54 -6.78 -3.37 7.29
N ALA A 55 -6.95 -3.88 6.08
CA ALA A 55 -5.83 -4.20 5.20
C ALA A 55 -5.06 -2.94 4.76
N PHE A 56 -5.75 -1.81 4.56
CA PHE A 56 -5.14 -0.53 4.23
C PHE A 56 -4.22 -0.05 5.37
N TYR A 57 -4.70 -0.02 6.62
CA TYR A 57 -3.87 0.37 7.77
C TYR A 57 -2.73 -0.61 8.05
N GLU A 58 -2.98 -1.91 7.88
CA GLU A 58 -1.91 -2.90 8.00
C GLU A 58 -0.81 -2.71 6.93
N ALA A 59 -1.19 -2.35 5.71
CA ALA A 59 -0.24 -2.04 4.65
C ALA A 59 0.57 -0.76 4.96
N LEU A 60 -0.04 0.27 5.54
CA LEU A 60 0.66 1.47 6.03
C LEU A 60 1.70 1.13 7.09
N HIS A 61 1.33 0.30 8.08
CA HIS A 61 2.21 -0.13 9.18
C HIS A 61 3.42 -0.93 8.68
N ASN A 62 3.25 -1.70 7.60
CA ASN A 62 4.30 -2.55 7.05
C ASN A 62 5.03 -1.92 5.86
N ALA A 63 4.67 -0.72 5.43
CA ALA A 63 5.15 -0.09 4.19
C ALA A 63 4.99 -1.03 2.97
N ASP A 64 3.89 -1.80 2.92
CA ASP A 64 3.59 -2.75 1.84
C ASP A 64 2.76 -2.05 0.76
N LEU A 65 3.47 -1.48 -0.22
CA LEU A 65 2.86 -0.72 -1.31
C LEU A 65 1.91 -1.57 -2.17
N ASP A 66 2.24 -2.84 -2.42
CA ASP A 66 1.40 -3.68 -3.26
C ASP A 66 0.10 -4.08 -2.54
N LYS A 67 0.17 -4.36 -1.24
CA LYS A 67 -1.01 -4.61 -0.40
C LYS A 67 -1.86 -3.34 -0.28
N LEU A 68 -1.24 -2.18 -0.09
CA LEU A 68 -1.94 -0.90 -0.02
C LEU A 68 -2.69 -0.62 -1.32
N MET A 69 -2.05 -0.77 -2.47
CA MET A 69 -2.69 -0.55 -3.77
C MET A 69 -3.78 -1.56 -4.08
N ALA A 70 -3.71 -2.78 -3.54
CA ALA A 70 -4.79 -3.77 -3.68
C ALA A 70 -6.09 -3.38 -2.93
N CYS A 71 -6.01 -2.46 -1.96
CA CYS A 71 -7.20 -1.91 -1.29
C CYS A 71 -7.98 -0.92 -2.15
N TRP A 72 -7.33 -0.32 -3.15
CA TRP A 72 -7.94 0.68 -4.04
C TRP A 72 -8.67 0.04 -5.21
N ALA A 73 -9.67 0.74 -5.71
CA ALA A 73 -10.31 0.41 -6.99
C ALA A 73 -9.33 0.66 -8.16
N GLU A 74 -9.58 -0.02 -9.28
CA GLU A 74 -8.75 0.08 -10.49
C GLU A 74 -9.22 1.21 -11.43
N GLU A 75 -10.19 2.03 -11.00
CA GLU A 75 -10.73 3.15 -11.78
C GLU A 75 -9.77 4.35 -11.78
N ASP A 76 -9.84 5.15 -12.84
CA ASP A 76 -8.96 6.33 -13.04
C ASP A 76 -9.39 7.55 -12.20
N ASP A 77 -10.59 7.54 -11.63
CA ASP A 77 -11.19 8.66 -10.89
C ASP A 77 -11.11 8.52 -9.37
N ILE A 78 -10.39 7.51 -8.88
CA ILE A 78 -10.11 7.37 -7.44
C ILE A 78 -9.27 8.53 -6.92
N VAL A 79 -9.54 8.95 -5.68
CA VAL A 79 -8.97 10.18 -5.12
C VAL A 79 -8.31 9.93 -3.77
N CYS A 80 -7.13 10.51 -3.58
CA CYS A 80 -6.47 10.57 -2.28
C CYS A 80 -6.03 12.00 -1.96
N VAL A 81 -6.25 12.44 -0.71
CA VAL A 81 -5.82 13.74 -0.19
C VAL A 81 -5.21 13.53 1.18
N HIS A 82 -3.96 13.96 1.36
CA HIS A 82 -3.28 13.96 2.66
C HIS A 82 -3.28 15.35 3.30
N PRO A 83 -3.12 15.46 4.63
CA PRO A 83 -3.12 16.74 5.33
C PRO A 83 -2.05 17.68 4.77
N GLY A 84 -2.46 18.85 4.31
CA GLY A 84 -1.56 19.84 3.72
C GLY A 84 -1.00 19.49 2.34
N GLY A 85 -1.42 18.36 1.76
CA GLY A 85 -1.02 17.90 0.44
C GLY A 85 -1.98 18.28 -0.68
N GLY A 86 -1.54 18.06 -1.92
CA GLY A 86 -2.38 18.15 -3.11
C GLY A 86 -3.33 16.97 -3.25
N ARG A 87 -4.35 17.15 -4.09
CA ARG A 87 -5.24 16.06 -4.47
C ARG A 87 -4.58 15.17 -5.51
N MET A 88 -4.48 13.88 -5.23
CA MET A 88 -4.02 12.84 -6.16
C MET A 88 -5.23 12.18 -6.80
N ILE A 89 -5.22 12.04 -8.11
CA ILE A 89 -6.29 11.40 -8.88
C ILE A 89 -5.69 10.23 -9.67
N GLY A 90 -6.33 9.08 -9.56
CA GLY A 90 -5.94 7.84 -10.25
C GLY A 90 -4.86 7.04 -9.54
N ALA A 91 -4.83 5.74 -9.83
CA ALA A 91 -3.97 4.77 -9.17
C ALA A 91 -2.46 5.08 -9.29
N GLY A 92 -2.04 5.64 -10.44
CA GLY A 92 -0.63 5.99 -10.67
C GLY A 92 -0.13 7.09 -9.74
N ALA A 93 -0.89 8.18 -9.57
CA ALA A 93 -0.54 9.29 -8.68
C ALA A 93 -0.57 8.87 -7.21
N ILE A 94 -1.55 8.07 -6.82
CA ILE A 94 -1.68 7.52 -5.47
C ILE A 94 -0.49 6.60 -5.16
N ARG A 95 -0.17 5.66 -6.06
CA ARG A 95 0.98 4.76 -5.90
C ARG A 95 2.29 5.53 -5.73
N ALA A 96 2.57 6.50 -6.59
CA ALA A 96 3.81 7.29 -6.53
C ALA A 96 3.95 8.05 -5.20
N THR A 97 2.84 8.56 -4.66
CA THR A 97 2.85 9.26 -3.38
C THR A 97 3.14 8.31 -2.22
N PHE A 98 2.47 7.15 -2.14
CA PHE A 98 2.74 6.19 -1.07
C PHE A 98 4.13 5.55 -1.19
N GLU A 99 4.62 5.31 -2.42
CA GLU A 99 6.00 4.86 -2.64
C GLU A 99 7.01 5.87 -2.07
N SER A 100 6.81 7.17 -2.34
CA SER A 100 7.64 8.24 -1.77
C SER A 100 7.56 8.30 -0.25
N MET A 101 6.36 8.11 0.33
CA MET A 101 6.18 8.05 1.79
C MET A 101 6.92 6.86 2.39
N PHE A 102 6.80 5.68 1.81
CA PHE A 102 7.41 4.43 2.30
C PHE A 102 8.93 4.40 2.15
N ASN A 103 9.49 5.18 1.23
CA ASN A 103 10.95 5.41 1.18
C ASN A 103 11.49 6.10 2.44
N ASN A 104 10.63 6.81 3.20
CA ASN A 104 10.97 7.43 4.47
C ASN A 104 10.57 6.59 5.69
N GLY A 105 10.01 5.40 5.47
CA GLY A 105 9.57 4.47 6.51
C GLY A 105 8.06 4.20 6.48
N SER A 106 7.62 3.33 7.36
CA SER A 106 6.21 2.99 7.52
C SER A 106 5.42 4.12 8.18
N VAL A 107 4.11 4.15 7.94
CA VAL A 107 3.19 5.11 8.54
C VAL A 107 2.41 4.42 9.65
N GLN A 108 2.59 4.85 10.89
CA GLN A 108 1.91 4.30 12.06
C GLN A 108 0.63 5.08 12.33
N ALA A 109 -0.42 4.79 11.55
CA ALA A 109 -1.74 5.37 11.68
C ALA A 109 -2.74 4.36 12.24
N TYR A 110 -3.46 4.75 13.27
CA TYR A 110 -4.40 3.90 14.00
C TYR A 110 -5.80 4.52 13.92
N PRO A 111 -6.77 3.86 13.24
CA PRO A 111 -8.14 4.36 13.18
C PRO A 111 -8.80 4.31 14.56
N GLU A 112 -9.39 5.42 14.93
CA GLU A 112 -10.14 5.58 16.16
C GLU A 112 -11.52 6.18 15.84
N ARG A 113 -12.54 5.89 16.64
CA ARG A 113 -13.86 6.52 16.52
C ARG A 113 -14.46 6.47 15.11
N VAL A 114 -14.57 5.26 14.55
CA VAL A 114 -15.12 5.05 13.21
C VAL A 114 -16.64 5.20 13.23
N TYR A 115 -17.13 6.21 12.49
CA TYR A 115 -18.55 6.39 12.20
C TYR A 115 -18.83 5.96 10.76
N LYS A 116 -19.86 5.11 10.55
CA LYS A 116 -20.13 4.49 9.26
C LYS A 116 -21.48 4.92 8.72
N ILE A 117 -21.51 5.19 7.41
CA ILE A 117 -22.73 5.37 6.64
C ILE A 117 -22.73 4.32 5.55
N GLU A 118 -23.63 3.38 5.59
CA GLU A 118 -23.61 2.19 4.74
C GLU A 118 -24.82 2.12 3.80
N SER A 119 -24.58 1.61 2.60
CA SER A 119 -25.58 1.27 1.61
C SER A 119 -25.25 -0.08 0.96
N LEU A 120 -26.08 -0.54 0.02
CA LEU A 120 -25.87 -1.82 -0.66
C LEU A 120 -24.56 -1.89 -1.47
N ALA A 121 -24.11 -0.75 -1.99
CA ALA A 121 -22.95 -0.70 -2.90
C ALA A 121 -21.90 0.35 -2.51
N SER A 122 -22.11 1.11 -1.44
CA SER A 122 -21.20 2.14 -0.97
C SER A 122 -21.16 2.17 0.55
N SER A 123 -19.99 2.38 1.11
CA SER A 123 -19.79 2.65 2.53
C SER A 123 -18.86 3.85 2.70
N VAL A 124 -19.21 4.73 3.64
CA VAL A 124 -18.37 5.88 4.03
C VAL A 124 -18.00 5.69 5.48
N HIS A 125 -16.69 5.65 5.76
CA HIS A 125 -16.16 5.62 7.10
C HIS A 125 -15.55 6.99 7.41
N HIS A 126 -16.12 7.65 8.39
CA HIS A 126 -15.57 8.89 8.94
C HIS A 126 -14.93 8.58 10.29
N LEU A 127 -13.67 8.94 10.44
CA LEU A 127 -12.89 8.50 11.59
C LEU A 127 -11.80 9.51 11.97
N VAL A 128 -11.27 9.34 13.15
CA VAL A 128 -10.05 10.02 13.59
C VAL A 128 -8.91 9.02 13.53
N GLU A 129 -7.81 9.40 12.90
CA GLU A 129 -6.56 8.63 12.90
C GLU A 129 -5.61 9.23 13.92
N ARG A 130 -5.13 8.40 14.84
CA ARG A 130 -3.98 8.72 15.67
C ARG A 130 -2.72 8.28 14.95
N VAL A 131 -1.87 9.23 14.59
CA VAL A 131 -0.63 8.99 13.87
C VAL A 131 0.56 9.14 14.80
N GLU A 132 1.44 8.15 14.84
CA GLU A 132 2.70 8.24 15.58
C GLU A 132 3.80 8.81 14.68
N VAL A 133 4.40 9.91 15.14
CA VAL A 133 5.45 10.64 14.42
C VAL A 133 6.74 10.57 15.24
N ILE A 134 7.78 10.03 14.66
CA ILE A 134 9.11 10.02 15.26
C ILE A 134 9.78 11.38 15.00
N THR A 135 10.11 12.08 16.08
CA THR A 135 10.81 13.37 16.01
C THR A 135 12.16 13.28 16.73
N PRO A 136 13.09 14.22 16.50
CA PRO A 136 14.35 14.28 17.25
C PRO A 136 14.17 14.38 18.78
N GLN A 137 12.99 14.85 19.23
CA GLN A 137 12.63 14.98 20.65
C GLN A 137 11.87 13.75 21.18
N GLY A 138 11.76 12.68 20.38
CA GLY A 138 11.05 11.46 20.72
C GLY A 138 9.77 11.26 19.90
N ALA A 139 9.04 10.20 20.21
CA ALA A 139 7.75 9.91 19.58
C ALA A 139 6.69 10.93 20.01
N LYS A 140 5.96 11.48 19.04
CA LYS A 140 4.81 12.35 19.25
C LYS A 140 3.59 11.75 18.58
N GLN A 141 2.41 12.12 19.09
CA GLN A 141 1.14 11.78 18.45
C GLN A 141 0.60 12.99 17.71
N ALA A 142 0.13 12.76 16.49
CA ALA A 142 -0.66 13.68 15.71
C ALA A 142 -2.03 13.05 15.45
N TYR A 143 -3.02 13.88 15.19
CA TYR A 143 -4.37 13.42 14.86
C TYR A 143 -4.77 13.99 13.51
N VAL A 144 -5.45 13.19 12.72
CA VAL A 144 -6.07 13.58 11.47
C VAL A 144 -7.52 13.09 11.45
N ILE A 145 -8.38 13.87 10.82
CA ILE A 145 -9.76 13.46 10.54
C ILE A 145 -9.75 12.86 9.15
N ALA A 146 -10.22 11.61 9.02
CA ALA A 146 -10.23 10.89 7.76
C ALA A 146 -11.66 10.57 7.32
N THR A 147 -11.85 10.57 6.01
CA THR A 147 -13.06 10.05 5.35
C THR A 147 -12.63 9.07 4.28
N ASN A 148 -12.95 7.80 4.50
CA ASN A 148 -12.73 6.71 3.57
C ASN A 148 -14.03 6.36 2.88
N VAL A 149 -14.03 6.27 1.56
CA VAL A 149 -15.18 5.86 0.77
C VAL A 149 -14.87 4.55 0.07
N TYR A 150 -15.76 3.59 0.21
CA TYR A 150 -15.66 2.26 -0.37
C TYR A 150 -16.83 2.00 -1.30
N HIS A 151 -16.55 1.42 -2.47
CA HIS A 151 -17.55 0.93 -3.40
C HIS A 151 -17.44 -0.58 -3.58
N LYS A 152 -18.59 -1.20 -3.80
CA LYS A 152 -18.66 -2.61 -4.18
C LYS A 152 -18.45 -2.73 -5.68
N THR A 153 -17.27 -3.21 -6.06
CA THR A 153 -16.86 -3.44 -7.45
C THR A 153 -17.06 -4.90 -7.86
N ALA A 154 -16.78 -5.24 -9.10
CA ALA A 154 -16.79 -6.63 -9.58
C ALA A 154 -15.74 -7.51 -8.87
N GLN A 155 -14.66 -6.89 -8.33
CA GLN A 155 -13.61 -7.57 -7.57
C GLN A 155 -13.86 -7.58 -6.06
N GLY A 156 -15.04 -7.15 -5.60
CA GLY A 156 -15.39 -6.98 -4.20
C GLY A 156 -15.31 -5.52 -3.74
N TRP A 157 -15.31 -5.29 -2.44
CA TRP A 157 -15.20 -3.93 -1.91
C TRP A 157 -13.82 -3.34 -2.15
N ARG A 158 -13.78 -2.06 -2.52
CA ARG A 158 -12.55 -1.31 -2.78
C ARG A 158 -12.70 0.14 -2.32
N MET A 159 -11.60 0.72 -1.86
CA MET A 159 -11.51 2.14 -1.56
C MET A 159 -11.52 2.94 -2.86
N VAL A 160 -12.34 3.97 -2.94
CA VAL A 160 -12.41 4.90 -4.08
C VAL A 160 -12.00 6.31 -3.70
N ALA A 161 -12.09 6.65 -2.41
CA ALA A 161 -11.58 7.92 -1.92
C ALA A 161 -11.01 7.77 -0.50
N HIS A 162 -9.91 8.47 -0.25
CA HIS A 162 -9.33 8.69 1.08
C HIS A 162 -9.01 10.18 1.20
N HIS A 163 -9.63 10.85 2.15
CA HIS A 163 -9.39 12.26 2.39
C HIS A 163 -9.07 12.46 3.86
N THR A 164 -7.92 13.06 4.12
CA THR A 164 -7.51 13.42 5.49
C THR A 164 -7.26 14.91 5.62
N SER A 165 -7.60 15.44 6.78
CA SER A 165 -7.37 16.81 7.19
C SER A 165 -6.71 16.85 8.58
N PRO A 166 -6.01 17.94 8.95
CA PRO A 166 -5.50 18.10 10.31
C PRO A 166 -6.62 17.99 11.34
N GLY A 167 -6.36 17.23 12.40
CA GLY A 167 -7.24 17.04 13.54
C GLY A 167 -6.53 17.30 14.86
N THR A 168 -7.26 17.18 15.95
CA THR A 168 -6.76 17.32 17.32
C THR A 168 -7.21 16.15 18.18
N ALA A 169 -6.59 15.95 19.34
CA ALA A 169 -7.03 14.96 20.31
C ALA A 169 -8.49 15.19 20.77
N ASN A 170 -9.00 16.42 20.70
CA ASN A 170 -10.38 16.72 21.07
C ASN A 170 -11.40 16.23 20.03
N ASP A 171 -11.00 16.03 18.77
CA ASP A 171 -11.86 15.52 17.71
C ASP A 171 -12.20 14.03 17.91
N THR A 172 -11.55 13.38 18.88
CA THR A 172 -11.93 12.05 19.35
C THR A 172 -13.24 12.06 20.16
N ALA A 173 -13.76 13.23 20.58
CA ALA A 173 -15.04 13.35 21.25
C ALA A 173 -16.15 13.61 20.23
N ASP A 174 -17.20 12.80 20.24
CA ASP A 174 -18.40 13.04 19.43
C ASP A 174 -19.07 14.35 19.87
N THR A 175 -19.15 15.32 18.98
CA THR A 175 -19.83 16.59 19.22
C THR A 175 -21.32 16.56 18.84
N GLY A 176 -21.81 15.38 18.39
CA GLY A 176 -23.19 15.18 18.00
C GLY A 176 -24.18 15.34 19.17
N ALA A 177 -25.25 16.09 18.99
CA ALA A 177 -26.38 16.07 19.90
C ALA A 177 -26.91 14.63 19.99
N LYS A 178 -27.10 14.12 21.21
CA LYS A 178 -27.81 12.85 21.40
C LYS A 178 -29.16 12.96 20.69
N PRO A 179 -29.56 12.02 19.85
CA PRO A 179 -30.87 12.05 19.23
C PRO A 179 -31.92 12.13 20.35
N THR A 180 -32.65 13.22 20.40
CA THR A 180 -33.79 13.35 21.29
C THR A 180 -34.87 12.43 20.73
N VAL A 181 -35.06 11.28 21.34
CA VAL A 181 -36.16 10.38 20.98
C VAL A 181 -37.45 11.12 21.34
N LEU A 182 -38.11 11.67 20.32
CA LEU A 182 -39.49 12.11 20.43
C LEU A 182 -40.36 10.86 20.52
N HIS A 183 -40.95 10.61 21.68
CA HIS A 183 -41.98 9.61 21.91
C HIS A 183 -43.31 10.07 21.35
#